data_52b96cf0758377887cbc7e5a57355690
#
_entry.id   52b96cf0758377887cbc7e5a57355690
#
_cell.length_a   1.000
_cell.length_b   1.000
_cell.length_c   1.000
_cell.angle_alpha   90.00
_cell.angle_beta   90.00
_cell.angle_gamma   90.00
#
_symmetry.space_group_name_H-M   'P 1'
#
loop_
_entity.id
_entity.type
_entity.pdbx_description
1 polymer ?
#
loop_
_entity_poly.entity_id
_entity_poly.type
_entity_poly.pdbx_seq_one_letter_code
_entity_poly.pdbx_strand_id
1 'polypeptide(L)'
;MIASLAYDLSQDGTFYKTMMGISPEQAAEFAEECGANIIALNCGTGMDMKGAALVARIYRDHCGLPVMVQPNAGLPVLENLKAVYKQLPADTAREVPAALEAGAAIIGSCCGSTPEHTREIRRMVDQAARRN
;
A
#
# COMPACT_ATOMS: atom_id res chain seq x y z
N MET A 1 14.85 10.44 5.17
CA MET A 1 14.96 9.03 4.69
C MET A 1 13.57 8.41 4.68
N ILE A 2 13.21 7.68 3.60
CA ILE A 2 11.96 6.90 3.51
C ILE A 2 12.35 5.41 3.60
N ALA A 3 11.84 4.70 4.60
CA ALA A 3 11.99 3.25 4.72
C ALA A 3 10.80 2.55 4.06
N SER A 4 11.01 1.95 2.89
CA SER A 4 9.95 1.28 2.13
C SER A 4 10.19 -0.23 2.07
N LEU A 5 9.15 -1.02 2.39
CA LEU A 5 9.21 -2.47 2.43
C LEU A 5 8.13 -3.08 1.53
N ALA A 6 8.44 -4.26 0.98
CA ALA A 6 7.49 -5.07 0.23
C ALA A 6 7.01 -6.24 1.10
N TYR A 7 5.70 -6.50 1.06
CA TYR A 7 5.07 -7.56 1.85
C TYR A 7 4.27 -8.49 0.96
N ASP A 8 4.36 -9.77 1.26
CA ASP A 8 3.55 -10.79 0.65
C ASP A 8 2.45 -11.25 1.61
N LEU A 9 1.24 -11.39 1.09
CA LEU A 9 0.12 -11.96 1.80
C LEU A 9 0.36 -13.47 1.99
N SER A 10 0.11 -13.96 3.19
CA SER A 10 0.18 -15.40 3.49
C SER A 10 -0.78 -16.21 2.63
N GLN A 11 -0.49 -17.49 2.42
CA GLN A 11 -1.32 -18.37 1.58
C GLN A 11 -2.76 -18.50 2.09
N ASP A 12 -2.96 -18.42 3.40
CA ASP A 12 -4.30 -18.42 4.02
C ASP A 12 -4.97 -17.05 4.05
N GLY A 13 -4.28 -15.99 3.57
CA GLY A 13 -4.83 -14.64 3.48
C GLY A 13 -4.96 -13.91 4.81
N THR A 14 -4.29 -14.34 5.87
CA THR A 14 -4.50 -13.82 7.23
C THR A 14 -3.49 -12.77 7.68
N PHE A 15 -2.27 -12.74 7.12
CA PHE A 15 -1.24 -11.80 7.51
C PHE A 15 -0.29 -11.43 6.36
N TYR A 16 0.46 -10.36 6.56
CA TYR A 16 1.51 -9.89 5.66
C TYR A 16 2.88 -10.06 6.30
N LYS A 17 3.88 -10.50 5.53
CA LYS A 17 5.29 -10.50 5.92
C LYS A 17 6.19 -10.17 4.74
N THR A 18 7.34 -9.59 5.02
CA THR A 18 8.41 -9.48 4.02
C THR A 18 8.95 -10.87 3.65
N MET A 19 9.66 -10.96 2.52
CA MET A 19 10.38 -12.17 2.11
C MET A 19 11.30 -12.72 3.22
N MET A 20 11.83 -11.85 4.09
CA MET A 20 12.68 -12.22 5.23
C MET A 20 11.90 -12.56 6.51
N GLY A 21 10.56 -12.59 6.44
CA GLY A 21 9.71 -12.95 7.56
C GLY A 21 9.40 -11.81 8.53
N ILE A 22 9.78 -10.58 8.22
CA ILE A 22 9.50 -9.40 9.07
C ILE A 22 8.04 -9.01 8.93
N SER A 23 7.35 -8.82 10.05
CA SER A 23 5.97 -8.34 10.06
C SER A 23 5.89 -6.81 9.94
N PRO A 24 4.74 -6.25 9.55
CA PRO A 24 4.55 -4.80 9.51
C PRO A 24 4.78 -4.12 10.87
N GLU A 25 4.40 -4.74 11.97
CA GLU A 25 4.61 -4.25 13.34
C GLU A 25 6.11 -4.09 13.62
N GLN A 26 6.88 -5.15 13.41
CA GLN A 26 8.34 -5.13 13.59
C GLN A 26 9.02 -4.08 12.71
N ALA A 27 8.54 -3.95 11.46
CA ALA A 27 9.09 -2.97 10.52
C ALA A 27 8.81 -1.53 10.97
N ALA A 28 7.62 -1.25 11.52
CA ALA A 28 7.23 0.06 12.01
C ALA A 28 8.13 0.50 13.18
N GLU A 29 8.26 -0.35 14.18
CA GLU A 29 9.11 -0.10 15.36
C GLU A 29 10.57 0.13 14.94
N PHE A 30 11.11 -0.75 14.10
CA PHE A 30 12.50 -0.64 13.64
C PHE A 30 12.75 0.61 12.80
N ALA A 31 11.82 0.99 11.92
CA ALA A 31 11.95 2.21 11.09
C ALA A 31 12.02 3.47 11.97
N GLU A 32 11.21 3.54 13.03
CA GLU A 32 11.24 4.65 13.98
C GLU A 32 12.54 4.68 14.78
N GLU A 33 12.99 3.55 15.31
CA GLU A 33 14.27 3.42 16.02
C GLU A 33 15.46 3.84 15.16
N CYS A 34 15.44 3.49 13.86
CA CYS A 34 16.49 3.88 12.91
C CYS A 34 16.42 5.35 12.45
N GLY A 35 15.44 6.13 12.91
CA GLY A 35 15.31 7.55 12.59
C GLY A 35 14.82 7.79 11.16
N ALA A 36 13.98 6.90 10.60
CA ALA A 36 13.29 7.17 9.35
C ALA A 36 12.36 8.39 9.49
N ASN A 37 12.17 9.14 8.41
CA ASN A 37 11.23 10.26 8.39
C ASN A 37 9.84 9.85 7.92
N ILE A 38 9.76 8.79 7.11
CA ILE A 38 8.54 8.21 6.56
C ILE A 38 8.73 6.70 6.53
N ILE A 39 7.70 5.96 6.93
CA ILE A 39 7.61 4.52 6.67
C ILE A 39 6.71 4.29 5.46
N ALA A 40 7.11 3.38 4.57
CA ALA A 40 6.39 3.12 3.34
C ALA A 40 6.21 1.61 3.09
N LEU A 41 5.21 1.31 2.30
CA LEU A 41 5.05 -0.02 1.71
C LEU A 41 4.83 0.11 0.20
N ASN A 42 5.31 -0.88 -0.53
CA ASN A 42 5.10 -0.97 -1.97
C ASN A 42 5.14 -2.42 -2.42
N CYS A 43 4.46 -2.73 -3.52
CA CYS A 43 4.57 -4.03 -4.17
C CYS A 43 4.25 -5.24 -3.26
N GLY A 44 4.64 -6.43 -3.69
CA GLY A 44 4.37 -7.69 -2.99
C GLY A 44 3.09 -8.39 -3.43
N THR A 45 2.99 -9.67 -3.11
CA THR A 45 1.84 -10.50 -3.47
C THR A 45 0.61 -10.13 -2.63
N GLY A 46 -0.53 -9.86 -3.28
CA GLY A 46 -1.74 -9.45 -2.57
C GLY A 46 -1.74 -8.00 -2.07
N MET A 47 -0.77 -7.20 -2.49
CA MET A 47 -0.65 -5.80 -2.08
C MET A 47 -1.38 -4.88 -3.08
N ASP A 48 -2.69 -4.95 -3.08
CA ASP A 48 -3.56 -3.93 -3.70
C ASP A 48 -3.87 -2.79 -2.70
N MET A 49 -4.72 -1.84 -3.07
CA MET A 49 -5.05 -0.69 -2.20
C MET A 49 -5.70 -1.12 -0.88
N LYS A 50 -6.51 -2.19 -0.90
CA LYS A 50 -7.11 -2.74 0.32
C LYS A 50 -6.06 -3.36 1.24
N GLY A 51 -5.14 -4.15 0.69
CA GLY A 51 -4.00 -4.70 1.44
C GLY A 51 -3.11 -3.60 2.01
N ALA A 52 -2.85 -2.56 1.21
CA ALA A 52 -2.08 -1.41 1.65
C ALA A 52 -2.74 -0.65 2.81
N ALA A 53 -4.07 -0.51 2.81
CA ALA A 53 -4.81 0.08 3.93
C ALA A 53 -4.67 -0.73 5.23
N LEU A 54 -4.69 -2.08 5.14
CA LEU A 54 -4.48 -2.93 6.32
C LEU A 54 -3.08 -2.74 6.91
N VAL A 55 -2.04 -2.78 6.07
CA VAL A 55 -0.65 -2.58 6.54
C VAL A 55 -0.45 -1.14 7.05
N ALA A 56 -1.04 -0.13 6.41
CA ALA A 56 -0.98 1.26 6.87
C ALA A 56 -1.56 1.43 8.27
N ARG A 57 -2.67 0.74 8.57
CA ARG A 57 -3.25 0.73 9.92
C ARG A 57 -2.27 0.18 10.94
N ILE A 58 -1.64 -0.97 10.63
CA ILE A 58 -0.65 -1.57 11.52
C ILE A 58 0.51 -0.60 11.77
N TYR A 59 1.03 0.06 10.72
CA TYR A 59 2.08 1.06 10.87
C TYR A 59 1.67 2.20 11.81
N ARG A 60 0.44 2.71 11.65
CA ARG A 60 -0.07 3.80 12.50
C ARG A 60 -0.25 3.40 13.96
N ASP A 61 -0.56 2.12 14.21
CA ASP A 61 -0.73 1.60 15.58
C ASP A 61 0.61 1.35 16.27
N HIS A 62 1.73 1.20 15.51
CA HIS A 62 3.05 0.81 16.04
C HIS A 62 4.14 1.89 15.92
N CYS A 63 3.93 2.98 15.19
CA CYS A 63 4.89 4.10 15.14
C CYS A 63 4.21 5.45 14.87
N GLY A 64 4.93 6.53 15.18
CA GLY A 64 4.50 7.91 14.95
C GLY A 64 4.82 8.45 13.55
N LEU A 65 5.47 7.68 12.68
CA LEU A 65 5.94 8.14 11.37
C LEU A 65 4.78 8.36 10.38
N PRO A 66 4.89 9.35 9.48
CA PRO A 66 3.99 9.45 8.33
C PRO A 66 4.06 8.17 7.49
N VAL A 67 2.91 7.69 7.02
CA VAL A 67 2.79 6.45 6.24
C VAL A 67 2.60 6.75 4.77
N MET A 68 3.41 6.12 3.92
CA MET A 68 3.29 6.14 2.46
C MET A 68 2.89 4.77 1.94
N VAL A 69 1.89 4.72 1.06
CA VAL A 69 1.41 3.47 0.44
C VAL A 69 1.51 3.53 -1.07
N GLN A 70 2.07 2.47 -1.68
CA GLN A 70 2.23 2.34 -3.13
C GLN A 70 1.81 0.92 -3.58
N PRO A 71 0.50 0.62 -3.59
CA PRO A 71 -0.01 -0.69 -3.95
C PRO A 71 0.10 -1.01 -5.44
N ASN A 72 -0.03 -2.28 -5.78
CA ASN A 72 -0.19 -2.77 -7.15
C ASN A 72 -1.63 -2.56 -7.65
N ALA A 73 -1.81 -2.59 -8.96
CA ALA A 73 -3.14 -2.62 -9.60
C ALA A 73 -3.74 -4.04 -9.55
N GLY A 74 -3.93 -4.55 -8.33
CA GLY A 74 -4.43 -5.90 -8.06
C GLY A 74 -3.35 -6.98 -8.11
N LEU A 75 -3.81 -8.24 -8.19
CA LEU A 75 -2.95 -9.41 -8.35
C LEU A 75 -2.62 -9.63 -9.82
N PRO A 76 -1.35 -9.91 -10.16
CA PRO A 76 -1.02 -10.32 -11.50
C PRO A 76 -1.59 -11.72 -11.80
N VAL A 77 -2.15 -11.89 -12.98
CA VAL A 77 -2.46 -13.19 -13.57
C VAL A 77 -1.51 -13.48 -14.71
N LEU A 78 -1.13 -14.75 -14.87
CA LEU A 78 -0.23 -15.15 -15.94
C LEU A 78 -1.05 -15.40 -17.21
N GLU A 79 -0.87 -14.57 -18.22
CA GLU A 79 -1.46 -14.72 -19.55
C GLU A 79 -0.35 -14.76 -20.59
N ASN A 80 -0.28 -15.86 -21.37
CA ASN A 80 0.77 -16.06 -22.39
C ASN A 80 2.19 -15.81 -21.87
N LEU A 81 2.52 -16.35 -20.67
CA LEU A 81 3.80 -16.19 -19.97
C LEU A 81 4.13 -14.73 -19.57
N LYS A 82 3.15 -13.84 -19.55
CA LYS A 82 3.29 -12.46 -19.09
C LYS A 82 2.39 -12.20 -17.91
N ALA A 83 2.90 -11.45 -16.94
CA ALA A 83 2.11 -10.96 -15.81
C ALA A 83 1.18 -9.84 -16.29
N VAL A 84 -0.12 -10.02 -16.12
CA VAL A 84 -1.15 -9.05 -16.49
C VAL A 84 -1.90 -8.64 -15.23
N TYR A 85 -1.98 -7.33 -14.98
CA TYR A 85 -2.72 -6.74 -13.88
C TYR A 85 -4.10 -6.31 -14.36
N LYS A 86 -5.16 -6.76 -13.67
CA LYS A 86 -6.55 -6.58 -14.14
C LYS A 86 -7.36 -5.54 -13.38
N GLN A 87 -6.84 -4.99 -12.29
CA GLN A 87 -7.53 -3.90 -11.61
C GLN A 87 -7.50 -2.63 -12.45
N LEU A 88 -8.68 -2.12 -12.74
CA LEU A 88 -8.85 -0.87 -13.48
C LEU A 88 -8.58 0.34 -12.56
N PRO A 89 -8.30 1.53 -13.12
CA PRO A 89 -8.10 2.76 -12.35
C PRO A 89 -9.22 3.04 -11.33
N ALA A 90 -10.48 2.83 -11.72
CA ALA A 90 -11.63 3.02 -10.84
C ALA A 90 -11.69 2.00 -9.69
N ASP A 91 -11.22 0.77 -9.91
CA ASP A 91 -11.21 -0.27 -8.87
C ASP A 91 -10.18 0.07 -7.79
N THR A 92 -8.97 0.46 -8.20
CA THR A 92 -7.91 0.91 -7.29
C THR A 92 -8.35 2.17 -6.51
N ALA A 93 -8.95 3.14 -7.20
CA ALA A 93 -9.36 4.41 -6.61
C ALA A 93 -10.51 4.26 -5.60
N ARG A 94 -11.39 3.29 -5.78
CA ARG A 94 -12.52 3.01 -4.88
C ARG A 94 -12.06 2.75 -3.45
N GLU A 95 -10.90 2.14 -3.26
CA GLU A 95 -10.35 1.77 -1.96
C GLU A 95 -9.47 2.88 -1.32
N VAL A 96 -9.26 4.00 -2.01
CA VAL A 96 -8.46 5.15 -1.47
C VAL A 96 -9.01 5.68 -0.16
N PRO A 97 -10.33 5.83 0.05
CA PRO A 97 -10.86 6.27 1.34
C PRO A 97 -10.42 5.37 2.51
N ALA A 98 -10.40 4.05 2.32
CA ALA A 98 -9.94 3.12 3.35
C ALA A 98 -8.47 3.32 3.70
N ALA A 99 -7.60 3.61 2.71
CA ALA A 99 -6.19 3.93 2.95
C ALA A 99 -6.02 5.25 3.73
N LEU A 100 -6.81 6.27 3.42
CA LEU A 100 -6.80 7.55 4.15
C LEU A 100 -7.27 7.37 5.59
N GLU A 101 -8.37 6.63 5.82
CA GLU A 101 -8.89 6.30 7.15
C GLU A 101 -7.89 5.46 7.96
N ALA A 102 -7.11 4.60 7.30
CA ALA A 102 -6.02 3.86 7.90
C ALA A 102 -4.81 4.73 8.28
N GLY A 103 -4.79 6.00 7.87
CA GLY A 103 -3.76 6.97 8.21
C GLY A 103 -2.65 7.12 7.18
N ALA A 104 -2.87 6.67 5.94
CA ALA A 104 -1.93 6.96 4.85
C ALA A 104 -1.85 8.47 4.59
N ALA A 105 -0.65 9.02 4.69
CA ALA A 105 -0.36 10.44 4.43
C ALA A 105 0.05 10.69 2.97
N ILE A 106 0.62 9.68 2.32
CA ILE A 106 1.05 9.72 0.93
C ILE A 106 0.53 8.46 0.22
N ILE A 107 -0.14 8.64 -0.91
CA ILE A 107 -0.69 7.53 -1.70
C ILE A 107 -0.14 7.61 -3.12
N GLY A 108 0.47 6.53 -3.55
CA GLY A 108 0.96 6.34 -4.91
C GLY A 108 0.49 5.01 -5.47
N SER A 109 1.26 4.45 -6.37
CA SER A 109 0.98 3.17 -7.02
C SER A 109 2.26 2.46 -7.45
N CYS A 110 2.17 1.15 -7.70
CA CYS A 110 3.30 0.31 -8.10
C CYS A 110 2.94 -0.54 -9.34
N CYS A 111 3.25 -1.82 -9.34
CA CYS A 111 3.13 -2.70 -10.50
C CYS A 111 1.72 -2.74 -11.10
N GLY A 112 1.65 -2.76 -12.42
CA GLY A 112 0.40 -2.81 -13.18
C GLY A 112 -0.34 -1.47 -13.28
N SER A 113 0.12 -0.44 -12.57
CA SER A 113 -0.53 0.88 -12.60
C SER A 113 -0.11 1.69 -13.83
N THR A 114 -1.03 2.49 -14.32
CA THR A 114 -0.87 3.44 -15.43
C THR A 114 -1.05 4.88 -14.91
N PRO A 115 -0.74 5.91 -15.72
CA PRO A 115 -1.03 7.29 -15.36
C PRO A 115 -2.51 7.55 -14.99
N GLU A 116 -3.43 6.79 -15.59
CA GLU A 116 -4.86 6.85 -15.27
C GLU A 116 -5.16 6.40 -13.85
N HIS A 117 -4.47 5.36 -13.34
CA HIS A 117 -4.58 4.94 -11.95
C HIS A 117 -4.18 6.08 -11.01
N THR A 118 -3.06 6.73 -11.26
CA THR A 118 -2.59 7.87 -10.46
C THR A 118 -3.57 9.05 -10.51
N ARG A 119 -4.16 9.32 -11.68
CA ARG A 119 -5.16 10.39 -11.85
C ARG A 119 -6.42 10.10 -11.01
N GLU A 120 -6.91 8.87 -11.04
CA GLU A 120 -8.10 8.49 -10.25
C GLU A 120 -7.82 8.46 -8.75
N ILE A 121 -6.64 7.99 -8.32
CA ILE A 121 -6.20 8.08 -6.93
C ILE A 121 -6.20 9.56 -6.49
N ARG A 122 -5.57 10.44 -7.26
CA ARG A 122 -5.53 11.88 -6.97
C ARG A 122 -6.92 12.48 -6.85
N ARG A 123 -7.83 12.14 -7.76
CA ARG A 123 -9.22 12.61 -7.71
C ARG A 123 -9.91 12.22 -6.41
N MET A 124 -9.72 10.98 -5.94
CA MET A 124 -10.31 10.52 -4.68
C MET A 124 -9.71 11.20 -3.45
N VAL A 125 -8.40 11.43 -3.44
CA VAL A 125 -7.73 12.19 -2.37
C VAL A 125 -8.27 13.62 -2.30
N ASP A 126 -8.40 14.31 -3.44
CA ASP A 126 -8.94 15.68 -3.49
C ASP A 126 -10.40 15.74 -3.03
N GLN A 127 -11.20 14.73 -3.36
CA GLN A 127 -12.60 14.65 -2.88
C GLN A 127 -12.66 14.46 -1.36
N ALA A 128 -11.78 13.62 -0.79
CA ALA A 128 -11.71 13.43 0.66
C ALA A 128 -11.28 14.71 1.38
N ALA A 129 -10.29 15.45 0.85
CA ALA A 129 -9.83 16.70 1.43
C ALA A 129 -10.91 17.82 1.45
N ARG A 130 -11.86 17.79 0.51
CA ARG A 130 -12.96 18.77 0.45
C ARG A 130 -14.10 18.45 1.43
N ARG A 131 -14.13 17.25 1.99
CA ARG A 131 -15.19 16.83 2.96
C ARG A 131 -14.79 17.10 4.41
N ASN A 132 -13.53 17.37 4.64
CA ASN A 132 -12.96 17.75 5.95
C ASN A 132 -12.78 19.27 6.02
#